data_5fb0bbeba1c4f2b9ea1f49cd620d6b62
#
_entry.id   5fb0bbeba1c4f2b9ea1f49cd620d6b62
#
_cell.length_a   1.000
_cell.length_b   1.000
_cell.length_c   1.000
_cell.angle_alpha   90.00
_cell.angle_beta   90.00
_cell.angle_gamma   90.00
#
_symmetry.space_group_name_H-M   'P 1'
#
loop_
_entity.id
_entity.type
_entity.pdbx_description
1 polymer ?
#
loop_
_entity_poly.entity_id
_entity_poly.type
_entity_poly.pdbx_seq_one_letter_code
_entity_poly.pdbx_strand_id
1 'polypeptide(L)'
;MAEGDEAEPTTRDARFIKTAVEILGETGRTDFTVQEVVARSKTSLRAFYQHFSSKDELLIALLERTTAQAARAWRAETVDMDSTAAIKLIIDRISAEPESSTQDSLNRAMNLYNQHLAETRPRDYARVLAPLHELVRDVVQRGITEGVFRPNLDVGPAAAIVTQTILGALRLHWLGAELTGAPIDAAHLYDFCIRALGAHDDVQPESPTLGELFNQIGMRAGTRHGEFAMTIPVSPQVVNTSGALQGGLIATLVDVAGGQFGLDYLQDGTTMTTADLNIRYLRPIRQGTAYAVPRMLRKGRRAMVMQIDILSDEEGDEALVATATVNFAVINGATPQLPPDWPPA
;
A
#
# COMPACT_ATOMS: atom_id res chain seq x y z
N MET A 1 9.10 42.47 -28.68
CA MET A 1 7.75 42.64 -29.26
C MET A 1 7.51 41.42 -30.13
N ALA A 2 6.73 40.48 -29.61
CA ALA A 2 6.02 39.46 -30.36
C ALA A 2 4.70 39.28 -29.64
N GLU A 3 3.67 39.92 -30.18
CA GLU A 3 2.29 39.75 -29.78
C GLU A 3 1.92 38.30 -30.03
N GLY A 4 1.58 37.59 -28.95
CA GLY A 4 1.01 36.25 -29.04
C GLY A 4 -0.40 36.35 -29.64
N ASP A 5 -0.52 35.82 -30.84
CA ASP A 5 -1.75 35.61 -31.61
C ASP A 5 -2.65 34.68 -30.82
N GLU A 6 -3.53 35.23 -29.95
CA GLU A 6 -4.65 34.49 -29.38
C GLU A 6 -5.63 34.22 -30.51
N ALA A 7 -5.50 33.04 -31.13
CA ALA A 7 -6.41 32.57 -32.17
C ALA A 7 -7.86 32.65 -31.60
N GLU A 8 -8.65 33.57 -32.14
CA GLU A 8 -10.08 33.73 -31.80
C GLU A 8 -10.80 32.40 -31.93
N PRO A 9 -11.69 32.06 -31.00
CA PRO A 9 -12.46 30.82 -31.09
C PRO A 9 -13.28 30.79 -32.36
N THR A 10 -12.94 29.85 -33.24
CA THR A 10 -13.43 29.78 -34.64
C THR A 10 -14.92 29.39 -34.74
N THR A 11 -15.54 28.93 -33.61
CA THR A 11 -16.94 28.51 -33.57
C THR A 11 -17.74 29.27 -32.53
N ARG A 12 -19.07 29.45 -32.79
CA ARG A 12 -19.96 30.20 -31.88
C ARG A 12 -20.13 29.55 -30.51
N ASP A 13 -20.16 28.23 -30.46
CA ASP A 13 -20.19 27.46 -29.22
C ASP A 13 -18.94 27.69 -28.36
N ALA A 14 -17.75 27.70 -28.97
CA ALA A 14 -16.50 28.01 -28.27
C ALA A 14 -16.50 29.42 -27.67
N ARG A 15 -17.15 30.39 -28.33
CA ARG A 15 -17.30 31.76 -27.81
C ARG A 15 -18.19 31.82 -26.57
N PHE A 16 -19.30 31.07 -26.53
CA PHE A 16 -20.16 30.99 -25.36
C PHE A 16 -19.45 30.33 -24.19
N ILE A 17 -18.71 29.23 -24.47
CA ILE A 17 -17.91 28.53 -23.46
C ILE A 17 -16.82 29.46 -22.87
N LYS A 18 -16.06 30.16 -23.71
CA LYS A 18 -15.05 31.13 -23.28
C LYS A 18 -15.68 32.19 -22.36
N THR A 19 -16.81 32.76 -22.76
CA THR A 19 -17.53 33.77 -21.93
C THR A 19 -18.01 33.19 -20.60
N ALA A 20 -18.47 31.95 -20.56
CA ALA A 20 -18.84 31.30 -19.31
C ALA A 20 -17.63 31.11 -18.38
N VAL A 21 -16.46 30.72 -18.91
CA VAL A 21 -15.20 30.65 -18.15
C VAL A 21 -14.83 31.99 -17.55
N GLU A 22 -14.91 33.07 -18.32
CA GLU A 22 -14.63 34.42 -17.86
C GLU A 22 -15.58 34.83 -16.70
N ILE A 23 -16.88 34.59 -16.83
CA ILE A 23 -17.85 34.88 -15.77
C ILE A 23 -17.59 34.07 -14.51
N LEU A 24 -17.33 32.77 -14.65
CA LEU A 24 -17.03 31.88 -13.51
C LEU A 24 -15.73 32.28 -12.80
N GLY A 25 -14.70 32.64 -13.56
CA GLY A 25 -13.43 33.13 -13.02
C GLY A 25 -13.54 34.43 -12.26
N GLU A 26 -14.39 35.36 -12.71
CA GLU A 26 -14.64 36.63 -12.07
C GLU A 26 -15.50 36.50 -10.81
N THR A 27 -16.53 35.65 -10.86
CA THR A 27 -17.58 35.64 -9.82
C THR A 27 -17.44 34.46 -8.84
N GLY A 28 -16.80 33.38 -9.23
CA GLY A 28 -16.76 32.11 -8.47
C GLY A 28 -18.13 31.44 -8.35
N ARG A 29 -19.11 31.81 -9.17
CA ARG A 29 -20.53 31.41 -9.03
C ARG A 29 -21.13 30.98 -10.34
N THR A 30 -22.06 30.03 -10.27
CA THR A 30 -22.79 29.48 -11.45
C THR A 30 -24.19 30.08 -11.62
N ASP A 31 -24.55 31.10 -10.88
CA ASP A 31 -25.87 31.74 -10.90
C ASP A 31 -26.07 32.84 -11.97
N PHE A 32 -25.11 32.97 -12.92
CA PHE A 32 -25.24 33.85 -14.08
C PHE A 32 -26.42 33.47 -14.97
N THR A 33 -26.88 34.41 -15.79
CA THR A 33 -28.01 34.19 -16.71
C THR A 33 -27.53 34.01 -18.15
N VAL A 34 -28.39 33.36 -19.00
CA VAL A 34 -28.13 33.26 -20.42
C VAL A 34 -28.01 34.64 -21.08
N GLN A 35 -28.79 35.64 -20.62
CA GLN A 35 -28.71 37.01 -21.11
C GLN A 35 -27.35 37.66 -20.86
N GLU A 36 -26.74 37.37 -19.71
CA GLU A 36 -25.39 37.86 -19.39
C GLU A 36 -24.35 37.25 -20.32
N VAL A 37 -24.42 35.93 -20.56
CA VAL A 37 -23.52 35.24 -21.51
C VAL A 37 -23.66 35.84 -22.92
N VAL A 38 -24.89 36.03 -23.38
CA VAL A 38 -25.15 36.59 -24.71
C VAL A 38 -24.66 38.01 -24.83
N ALA A 39 -24.89 38.86 -23.80
CA ALA A 39 -24.42 40.25 -23.78
C ALA A 39 -22.86 40.31 -23.86
N ARG A 40 -22.18 39.56 -23.00
CA ARG A 40 -20.70 39.55 -22.94
C ARG A 40 -20.10 38.92 -24.17
N SER A 41 -20.66 37.86 -24.73
CA SER A 41 -20.18 37.20 -25.93
C SER A 41 -20.50 37.98 -27.24
N LYS A 42 -21.22 39.10 -27.13
CA LYS A 42 -21.70 39.94 -28.27
C LYS A 42 -22.44 39.11 -29.33
N THR A 43 -23.35 38.26 -28.86
CA THR A 43 -24.18 37.35 -29.67
C THR A 43 -25.67 37.63 -29.45
N SER A 44 -26.55 36.72 -29.90
CA SER A 44 -28.00 36.81 -29.68
C SER A 44 -28.56 35.61 -28.93
N LEU A 45 -29.66 35.79 -28.20
CA LEU A 45 -30.40 34.71 -27.57
C LEU A 45 -30.74 33.58 -28.54
N ARG A 46 -31.13 33.95 -29.76
CA ARG A 46 -31.41 32.97 -30.82
C ARG A 46 -30.17 32.13 -31.15
N ALA A 47 -29.01 32.76 -31.26
CA ALA A 47 -27.76 32.07 -31.51
C ALA A 47 -27.40 31.14 -30.34
N PHE A 48 -27.63 31.56 -29.11
CA PHE A 48 -27.40 30.71 -27.93
C PHE A 48 -28.23 29.45 -27.99
N TYR A 49 -29.56 29.61 -28.16
CA TYR A 49 -30.49 28.46 -28.17
C TYR A 49 -30.36 27.55 -29.42
N GLN A 50 -29.61 27.96 -30.43
CA GLN A 50 -29.20 27.06 -31.55
C GLN A 50 -28.09 26.08 -31.12
N HIS A 51 -27.27 26.40 -30.09
CA HIS A 51 -26.16 25.58 -29.64
C HIS A 51 -26.44 24.89 -28.30
N PHE A 52 -27.09 25.58 -27.36
CA PHE A 52 -27.38 25.10 -26.01
C PHE A 52 -28.83 25.30 -25.67
N SER A 53 -29.51 24.23 -25.22
CA SER A 53 -30.94 24.29 -24.84
C SER A 53 -31.16 25.03 -23.51
N SER A 54 -30.11 25.13 -22.68
CA SER A 54 -30.15 25.80 -21.37
C SER A 54 -28.77 26.25 -20.93
N LYS A 55 -28.70 27.00 -19.83
CA LYS A 55 -27.46 27.32 -19.13
C LYS A 55 -26.75 26.04 -18.66
N ASP A 56 -27.49 25.05 -18.20
CA ASP A 56 -26.90 23.81 -17.71
C ASP A 56 -26.22 23.03 -18.85
N GLU A 57 -26.79 23.03 -20.06
CA GLU A 57 -26.12 22.42 -21.23
C GLU A 57 -24.81 23.14 -21.56
N LEU A 58 -24.74 24.45 -21.43
CA LEU A 58 -23.50 25.21 -21.59
C LEU A 58 -22.47 24.81 -20.53
N LEU A 59 -22.87 24.70 -19.26
CA LEU A 59 -21.96 24.32 -18.16
C LEU A 59 -21.50 22.86 -18.30
N ILE A 60 -22.34 21.94 -18.72
CA ILE A 60 -21.97 20.56 -19.01
C ILE A 60 -20.95 20.50 -20.16
N ALA A 61 -21.21 21.22 -21.26
CA ALA A 61 -20.30 21.27 -22.39
C ALA A 61 -18.93 21.88 -22.00
N LEU A 62 -18.93 22.87 -21.12
CA LEU A 62 -17.69 23.44 -20.54
C LEU A 62 -16.93 22.37 -19.74
N LEU A 63 -17.59 21.64 -18.83
CA LEU A 63 -16.98 20.58 -18.04
C LEU A 63 -16.44 19.46 -18.92
N GLU A 64 -17.22 18.98 -19.88
CA GLU A 64 -16.79 17.93 -20.83
C GLU A 64 -15.52 18.34 -21.58
N ARG A 65 -15.52 19.58 -22.10
CA ARG A 65 -14.38 20.11 -22.85
C ARG A 65 -13.13 20.22 -21.97
N THR A 66 -13.28 20.76 -20.77
CA THR A 66 -12.15 20.96 -19.84
C THR A 66 -11.57 19.62 -19.39
N THR A 67 -12.44 18.67 -18.97
CA THR A 67 -12.00 17.35 -18.53
C THR A 67 -11.36 16.56 -19.67
N ALA A 68 -11.94 16.60 -20.87
CA ALA A 68 -11.39 15.91 -22.03
C ALA A 68 -10.04 16.53 -22.46
N GLN A 69 -9.89 17.84 -22.38
CA GLN A 69 -8.62 18.53 -22.69
C GLN A 69 -7.55 18.16 -21.68
N ALA A 70 -7.85 18.20 -20.37
CA ALA A 70 -6.94 17.79 -19.32
C ALA A 70 -6.52 16.31 -19.48
N ALA A 71 -7.47 15.40 -19.66
CA ALA A 71 -7.18 13.98 -19.86
C ALA A 71 -6.29 13.73 -21.09
N ARG A 72 -6.50 14.45 -22.19
CA ARG A 72 -5.63 14.35 -23.39
C ARG A 72 -4.21 14.85 -23.11
N ALA A 73 -4.07 16.00 -22.47
CA ALA A 73 -2.77 16.56 -22.12
C ALA A 73 -1.99 15.61 -21.19
N TRP A 74 -2.63 15.14 -20.13
CA TRP A 74 -1.99 14.25 -19.16
C TRP A 74 -1.69 12.86 -19.74
N ARG A 75 -2.51 12.37 -20.67
CA ARG A 75 -2.21 11.15 -21.42
C ARG A 75 -0.91 11.28 -22.23
N ALA A 76 -0.71 12.42 -22.89
CA ALA A 76 0.51 12.68 -23.63
C ALA A 76 1.74 12.79 -22.71
N GLU A 77 1.59 13.40 -21.53
CA GLU A 77 2.66 13.49 -20.54
C GLU A 77 3.02 12.13 -19.92
N THR A 78 2.05 11.23 -19.75
CA THR A 78 2.22 9.94 -19.05
C THR A 78 2.56 8.76 -19.94
N VAL A 79 2.62 8.94 -21.28
CA VAL A 79 2.77 7.83 -22.24
C VAL A 79 4.09 7.07 -22.05
N ASP A 80 5.18 7.79 -21.78
CA ASP A 80 6.53 7.22 -21.62
C ASP A 80 6.94 7.04 -20.13
N MET A 81 6.03 7.29 -19.20
CA MET A 81 6.27 7.11 -17.76
C MET A 81 5.90 5.70 -17.32
N ASP A 82 6.59 5.18 -16.29
CA ASP A 82 6.08 4.02 -15.56
C ASP A 82 4.74 4.33 -14.91
N SER A 83 3.98 3.28 -14.59
CA SER A 83 2.60 3.45 -14.12
C SER A 83 2.49 4.13 -12.76
N THR A 84 3.51 4.02 -11.88
CA THR A 84 3.50 4.70 -10.57
C THR A 84 3.75 6.19 -10.72
N ALA A 85 4.72 6.57 -11.54
CA ALA A 85 4.99 7.97 -11.88
C ALA A 85 3.80 8.61 -12.61
N ALA A 86 3.11 7.86 -13.48
CA ALA A 86 1.91 8.33 -14.16
C ALA A 86 0.75 8.61 -13.19
N ILE A 87 0.48 7.73 -12.22
CA ILE A 87 -0.52 7.98 -11.16
C ILE A 87 -0.13 9.20 -10.34
N LYS A 88 1.15 9.33 -9.98
CA LYS A 88 1.64 10.50 -9.24
C LYS A 88 1.38 11.79 -10.00
N LEU A 89 1.74 11.85 -11.27
CA LEU A 89 1.51 13.03 -12.10
C LEU A 89 0.02 13.40 -12.17
N ILE A 90 -0.86 12.42 -12.38
CA ILE A 90 -2.31 12.67 -12.44
C ILE A 90 -2.81 13.26 -11.10
N ILE A 91 -2.37 12.72 -9.97
CA ILE A 91 -2.73 13.25 -8.65
C ILE A 91 -2.21 14.67 -8.47
N ASP A 92 -0.93 14.92 -8.78
CA ASP A 92 -0.31 16.23 -8.66
C ASP A 92 -1.04 17.28 -9.54
N ARG A 93 -1.43 16.92 -10.76
CA ARG A 93 -2.17 17.81 -11.67
C ARG A 93 -3.58 18.13 -11.19
N ILE A 94 -4.28 17.17 -10.61
CA ILE A 94 -5.63 17.38 -10.05
C ILE A 94 -5.57 18.19 -8.77
N SER A 95 -4.52 17.98 -7.95
CA SER A 95 -4.34 18.63 -6.64
C SER A 95 -3.54 19.95 -6.74
N ALA A 96 -3.15 20.36 -7.94
CA ALA A 96 -2.36 21.59 -8.12
C ALA A 96 -3.11 22.82 -7.57
N GLU A 97 -2.37 23.65 -6.84
CA GLU A 97 -2.91 24.91 -6.38
C GLU A 97 -3.17 25.86 -7.55
N PRO A 98 -4.22 26.67 -7.48
CA PRO A 98 -4.56 27.63 -8.53
C PRO A 98 -3.48 28.72 -8.64
N GLU A 99 -3.06 29.03 -9.87
CA GLU A 99 -2.04 30.04 -10.15
C GLU A 99 -2.52 31.49 -9.92
N SER A 100 -3.82 31.69 -9.79
CA SER A 100 -4.43 33.01 -9.61
C SER A 100 -5.78 32.93 -8.89
N SER A 101 -6.23 34.07 -8.33
CA SER A 101 -7.56 34.16 -7.71
C SER A 101 -8.69 33.89 -8.71
N THR A 102 -8.51 34.21 -9.99
CA THR A 102 -9.45 33.90 -11.07
C THR A 102 -9.54 32.40 -11.30
N GLN A 103 -8.42 31.70 -11.30
CA GLN A 103 -8.37 30.25 -11.43
C GLN A 103 -9.00 29.57 -10.19
N ASP A 104 -8.74 30.09 -8.99
CA ASP A 104 -9.37 29.61 -7.75
C ASP A 104 -10.90 29.74 -7.81
N SER A 105 -11.40 30.89 -8.22
CA SER A 105 -12.83 31.14 -8.40
C SER A 105 -13.46 30.18 -9.42
N LEU A 106 -12.81 29.99 -10.54
CA LEU A 106 -13.26 29.06 -11.58
C LEU A 106 -13.31 27.62 -11.06
N ASN A 107 -12.23 27.16 -10.42
CA ASN A 107 -12.14 25.80 -9.87
C ASN A 107 -13.22 25.54 -8.83
N ARG A 108 -13.46 26.50 -7.94
CA ARG A 108 -14.54 26.43 -6.94
C ARG A 108 -15.92 26.33 -7.58
N ALA A 109 -16.22 27.20 -8.53
CA ALA A 109 -17.49 27.19 -9.24
C ALA A 109 -17.74 25.85 -9.97
N MET A 110 -16.72 25.35 -10.66
CA MET A 110 -16.77 24.07 -11.38
C MET A 110 -16.96 22.87 -10.46
N ASN A 111 -16.28 22.85 -9.30
CA ASN A 111 -16.46 21.80 -8.30
C ASN A 111 -17.86 21.78 -7.70
N LEU A 112 -18.41 22.95 -7.34
CA LEU A 112 -19.78 23.06 -6.85
C LEU A 112 -20.80 22.62 -7.90
N TYR A 113 -20.59 22.96 -9.17
CA TYR A 113 -21.47 22.53 -10.23
C TYR A 113 -21.36 21.02 -10.51
N ASN A 114 -20.18 20.44 -10.43
CA ASN A 114 -19.98 19.00 -10.51
C ASN A 114 -20.74 18.23 -9.43
N GLN A 115 -20.75 18.74 -8.20
CA GLN A 115 -21.56 18.15 -7.12
C GLN A 115 -23.06 18.23 -7.45
N HIS A 116 -23.54 19.38 -7.85
CA HIS A 116 -24.93 19.57 -8.26
C HIS A 116 -25.31 18.62 -9.42
N LEU A 117 -24.41 18.47 -10.40
CA LEU A 117 -24.60 17.57 -11.53
C LEU A 117 -24.69 16.10 -11.09
N ALA A 118 -23.84 15.67 -10.15
CA ALA A 118 -23.87 14.31 -9.61
C ALA A 118 -25.20 13.97 -8.94
N GLU A 119 -25.82 14.94 -8.25
CA GLU A 119 -27.11 14.79 -7.56
C GLU A 119 -28.30 14.80 -8.52
N THR A 120 -28.30 15.72 -9.49
CA THR A 120 -29.46 15.99 -10.35
C THR A 120 -29.43 15.27 -11.69
N ARG A 121 -28.25 15.06 -12.24
CA ARG A 121 -28.04 14.48 -13.59
C ARG A 121 -26.85 13.47 -13.58
N PRO A 122 -26.96 12.33 -12.88
CA PRO A 122 -25.83 11.40 -12.67
C PRO A 122 -25.26 10.81 -13.96
N ARG A 123 -26.07 10.67 -15.02
CA ARG A 123 -25.58 10.19 -16.32
C ARG A 123 -24.68 11.21 -17.01
N ASP A 124 -25.00 12.49 -16.91
CA ASP A 124 -24.18 13.56 -17.46
C ASP A 124 -22.89 13.74 -16.66
N TYR A 125 -22.97 13.63 -15.33
CA TYR A 125 -21.80 13.60 -14.47
C TYR A 125 -20.83 12.47 -14.84
N ALA A 126 -21.34 11.26 -15.06
CA ALA A 126 -20.52 10.12 -15.50
C ALA A 126 -19.86 10.39 -16.86
N ARG A 127 -20.59 11.01 -17.81
CA ARG A 127 -20.07 11.38 -19.13
C ARG A 127 -18.96 12.44 -19.04
N VAL A 128 -19.12 13.44 -18.19
CA VAL A 128 -18.10 14.49 -17.93
C VAL A 128 -16.81 13.87 -17.40
N LEU A 129 -16.88 12.90 -16.49
CA LEU A 129 -15.71 12.28 -15.89
C LEU A 129 -15.09 11.14 -16.69
N ALA A 130 -15.81 10.63 -17.70
CA ALA A 130 -15.36 9.47 -18.49
C ALA A 130 -13.93 9.61 -19.04
N PRO A 131 -13.50 10.74 -19.62
CA PRO A 131 -12.13 10.89 -20.15
C PRO A 131 -11.05 10.74 -19.08
N LEU A 132 -11.28 11.26 -17.87
CA LEU A 132 -10.35 11.13 -16.74
C LEU A 132 -10.33 9.70 -16.21
N HIS A 133 -11.52 9.08 -16.07
CA HIS A 133 -11.61 7.69 -15.65
C HIS A 133 -10.91 6.74 -16.64
N GLU A 134 -11.08 6.96 -17.95
CA GLU A 134 -10.40 6.19 -18.99
C GLU A 134 -8.88 6.35 -18.93
N LEU A 135 -8.37 7.55 -18.68
CA LEU A 135 -6.93 7.78 -18.48
C LEU A 135 -6.40 6.96 -17.29
N VAL A 136 -7.06 7.05 -16.13
CA VAL A 136 -6.66 6.28 -14.93
C VAL A 136 -6.76 4.78 -15.19
N ARG A 137 -7.83 4.31 -15.84
CA ARG A 137 -8.00 2.91 -16.22
C ARG A 137 -6.86 2.38 -17.08
N ASP A 138 -6.44 3.16 -18.09
CA ASP A 138 -5.37 2.75 -18.98
C ASP A 138 -4.02 2.68 -18.24
N VAL A 139 -3.77 3.60 -17.30
CA VAL A 139 -2.56 3.56 -16.43
C VAL A 139 -2.60 2.36 -15.49
N VAL A 140 -3.76 2.07 -14.87
CA VAL A 140 -3.90 0.88 -13.99
C VAL A 140 -3.69 -0.42 -14.80
N GLN A 141 -4.29 -0.53 -15.99
CA GLN A 141 -4.09 -1.69 -16.86
C GLN A 141 -2.62 -1.87 -17.25
N ARG A 142 -1.94 -0.77 -17.58
CA ARG A 142 -0.50 -0.79 -17.89
C ARG A 142 0.32 -1.25 -16.70
N GLY A 143 0.06 -0.76 -15.48
CA GLY A 143 0.77 -1.15 -14.27
C GLY A 143 0.60 -2.62 -13.90
N ILE A 144 -0.56 -3.23 -14.21
CA ILE A 144 -0.74 -4.69 -14.10
C ILE A 144 0.16 -5.41 -15.12
N THR A 145 0.23 -4.91 -16.34
CA THR A 145 1.07 -5.50 -17.40
C THR A 145 2.57 -5.37 -17.10
N GLU A 146 2.98 -4.26 -16.50
CA GLU A 146 4.33 -4.01 -16.00
C GLU A 146 4.68 -4.84 -14.75
N GLY A 147 3.70 -5.48 -14.12
CA GLY A 147 3.87 -6.24 -12.88
C GLY A 147 4.01 -5.38 -11.62
N VAL A 148 3.78 -4.07 -11.74
CA VAL A 148 3.87 -3.09 -10.63
C VAL A 148 2.61 -3.11 -9.77
N PHE A 149 1.43 -3.32 -10.40
CA PHE A 149 0.15 -3.43 -9.70
C PHE A 149 -0.30 -4.89 -9.59
N ARG A 150 -1.15 -5.18 -8.61
CA ARG A 150 -1.65 -6.55 -8.36
C ARG A 150 -2.32 -7.13 -9.62
N PRO A 151 -1.97 -8.36 -10.02
CA PRO A 151 -2.48 -8.96 -11.26
C PRO A 151 -3.98 -9.31 -11.23
N ASN A 152 -4.57 -9.40 -10.04
CA ASN A 152 -5.98 -9.75 -9.84
C ASN A 152 -6.89 -8.53 -9.61
N LEU A 153 -6.44 -7.32 -9.91
CA LEU A 153 -7.28 -6.13 -9.85
C LEU A 153 -8.36 -6.17 -10.95
N ASP A 154 -9.60 -5.91 -10.56
CA ASP A 154 -10.61 -5.51 -11.54
C ASP A 154 -10.36 -4.05 -11.94
N VAL A 155 -9.85 -3.85 -13.14
CA VAL A 155 -9.32 -2.57 -13.64
C VAL A 155 -10.37 -1.46 -13.61
N GLY A 156 -11.60 -1.76 -14.03
CA GLY A 156 -12.68 -0.76 -14.08
C GLY A 156 -13.03 -0.20 -12.70
N PRO A 157 -13.45 -1.04 -11.75
CA PRO A 157 -13.70 -0.62 -10.36
C PRO A 157 -12.50 0.01 -9.69
N ALA A 158 -11.28 -0.52 -9.87
CA ALA A 158 -10.07 0.05 -9.27
C ALA A 158 -9.82 1.48 -9.76
N ALA A 159 -9.89 1.71 -11.07
CA ALA A 159 -9.75 3.05 -11.65
C ALA A 159 -10.86 4.00 -11.18
N ALA A 160 -12.10 3.53 -11.05
CA ALA A 160 -13.21 4.33 -10.54
C ALA A 160 -12.99 4.75 -9.09
N ILE A 161 -12.53 3.83 -8.23
CA ILE A 161 -12.24 4.11 -6.82
C ILE A 161 -11.09 5.13 -6.72
N VAL A 162 -10.00 4.94 -7.44
CA VAL A 162 -8.87 5.89 -7.46
C VAL A 162 -9.35 7.27 -7.90
N THR A 163 -10.07 7.36 -9.02
CA THR A 163 -10.61 8.64 -9.52
C THR A 163 -11.50 9.33 -8.50
N GLN A 164 -12.44 8.60 -7.87
CA GLN A 164 -13.36 9.16 -6.88
C GLN A 164 -12.65 9.55 -5.58
N THR A 165 -11.63 8.81 -5.16
CA THR A 165 -10.82 9.16 -3.98
C THR A 165 -10.13 10.50 -4.17
N ILE A 166 -9.48 10.71 -5.30
CA ILE A 166 -8.78 11.97 -5.63
C ILE A 166 -9.78 13.13 -5.71
N LEU A 167 -10.87 12.97 -6.46
CA LEU A 167 -11.90 14.01 -6.60
C LEU A 167 -12.63 14.30 -5.29
N GLY A 168 -12.82 13.28 -4.43
CA GLY A 168 -13.43 13.43 -3.12
C GLY A 168 -12.57 14.28 -2.17
N ALA A 169 -11.27 14.03 -2.12
CA ALA A 169 -10.34 14.83 -1.32
C ALA A 169 -10.28 16.28 -1.81
N LEU A 170 -10.18 16.49 -3.12
CA LEU A 170 -10.22 17.83 -3.72
C LEU A 170 -11.51 18.57 -3.37
N ARG A 171 -12.65 17.90 -3.41
CA ARG A 171 -13.93 18.48 -3.02
C ARG A 171 -13.93 18.95 -1.56
N LEU A 172 -13.40 18.15 -0.62
CA LEU A 172 -13.30 18.51 0.79
C LEU A 172 -12.43 19.75 0.96
N HIS A 173 -11.31 19.81 0.25
CA HIS A 173 -10.43 20.98 0.24
C HIS A 173 -11.17 22.25 -0.21
N TRP A 174 -11.89 22.22 -1.34
CA TRP A 174 -12.63 23.39 -1.86
C TRP A 174 -13.81 23.81 -0.99
N LEU A 175 -14.38 22.86 -0.24
CA LEU A 175 -15.47 23.17 0.71
C LEU A 175 -14.95 23.68 2.06
N GLY A 176 -13.64 23.64 2.30
CA GLY A 176 -13.06 23.92 3.61
C GLY A 176 -13.50 22.92 4.68
N ALA A 177 -13.91 21.70 4.28
CA ALA A 177 -14.45 20.67 5.15
C ALA A 177 -13.36 19.65 5.52
N GLU A 178 -12.35 20.08 6.25
CA GLU A 178 -11.25 19.22 6.67
C GLU A 178 -11.67 18.30 7.80
N LEU A 179 -11.58 16.99 7.59
CA LEU A 179 -12.00 15.98 8.57
C LEU A 179 -10.96 15.73 9.67
N THR A 180 -9.69 16.07 9.42
CA THR A 180 -8.55 15.71 10.28
C THR A 180 -7.81 16.91 10.85
N GLY A 181 -8.32 18.13 10.64
CA GLY A 181 -7.64 19.38 11.04
C GLY A 181 -6.44 19.76 10.19
N ALA A 182 -6.14 18.97 9.14
CA ALA A 182 -5.14 19.24 8.11
C ALA A 182 -5.67 18.79 6.75
N PRO A 183 -5.35 19.51 5.65
CA PRO A 183 -5.77 19.12 4.31
C PRO A 183 -5.15 17.79 3.89
N ILE A 184 -5.91 17.02 3.12
CA ILE A 184 -5.37 15.82 2.45
C ILE A 184 -4.60 16.32 1.21
N ASP A 185 -3.29 16.22 1.25
CA ASP A 185 -2.42 16.63 0.14
C ASP A 185 -2.20 15.52 -0.91
N ALA A 186 -1.50 15.89 -1.99
CA ALA A 186 -1.18 14.98 -3.09
C ALA A 186 -0.33 13.78 -2.64
N ALA A 187 0.55 13.94 -1.64
CA ALA A 187 1.40 12.88 -1.14
C ALA A 187 0.60 11.81 -0.39
N HIS A 188 -0.35 12.23 0.45
CA HIS A 188 -1.28 11.32 1.13
C HIS A 188 -2.15 10.54 0.13
N LEU A 189 -2.67 11.23 -0.89
CA LEU A 189 -3.46 10.59 -1.94
C LEU A 189 -2.66 9.58 -2.74
N TYR A 190 -1.43 9.95 -3.10
CA TYR A 190 -0.52 9.06 -3.82
C TYR A 190 -0.22 7.80 -3.02
N ASP A 191 0.25 7.93 -1.76
CA ASP A 191 0.58 6.80 -0.91
C ASP A 191 -0.62 5.84 -0.75
N PHE A 192 -1.81 6.40 -0.49
CA PHE A 192 -3.03 5.61 -0.36
C PHE A 192 -3.39 4.87 -1.66
N CYS A 193 -3.40 5.57 -2.80
CA CYS A 193 -3.78 4.98 -4.09
C CYS A 193 -2.79 3.91 -4.55
N ILE A 194 -1.50 4.16 -4.39
CA ILE A 194 -0.44 3.21 -4.79
C ILE A 194 -0.51 1.93 -3.95
N ARG A 195 -0.64 2.05 -2.64
CA ARG A 195 -0.83 0.87 -1.76
C ARG A 195 -2.12 0.12 -2.08
N ALA A 196 -3.21 0.82 -2.36
CA ALA A 196 -4.47 0.21 -2.75
C ALA A 196 -4.37 -0.56 -4.08
N LEU A 197 -3.59 -0.08 -5.03
CA LEU A 197 -3.29 -0.76 -6.29
C LEU A 197 -2.30 -1.93 -6.10
N GLY A 198 -1.63 -1.99 -4.94
CA GLY A 198 -0.66 -3.02 -4.62
C GLY A 198 0.70 -2.79 -5.25
N ALA A 199 1.01 -1.54 -5.66
CA ALA A 199 2.38 -1.15 -5.89
C ALA A 199 3.07 -1.16 -4.52
N HIS A 200 4.01 -2.04 -4.39
CA HIS A 200 4.98 -1.92 -3.33
C HIS A 200 6.08 -0.99 -3.88
N ASP A 201 6.50 0.01 -3.12
CA ASP A 201 7.87 0.49 -3.25
C ASP A 201 8.72 -0.78 -3.29
N ASP A 202 9.72 -0.90 -4.16
CA ASP A 202 10.55 -2.10 -4.42
C ASP A 202 11.22 -2.73 -3.19
N VAL A 203 10.71 -2.46 -2.05
CA VAL A 203 10.81 -3.22 -0.82
C VAL A 203 9.51 -4.03 -0.67
N GLN A 204 9.37 -5.14 -1.42
CA GLN A 204 8.79 -6.27 -0.71
C GLN A 204 9.68 -6.41 0.53
N PRO A 205 9.16 -6.30 1.75
CA PRO A 205 9.91 -6.85 2.86
C PRO A 205 10.13 -8.30 2.43
N GLU A 206 11.34 -8.65 2.07
CA GLU A 206 11.71 -10.05 1.83
C GLU A 206 11.09 -10.76 3.01
N SER A 207 10.23 -11.76 2.73
CA SER A 207 9.58 -12.48 3.82
C SER A 207 10.69 -12.85 4.77
N PRO A 208 10.64 -12.44 6.04
CA PRO A 208 11.79 -12.54 6.90
C PRO A 208 12.29 -13.97 6.87
N THR A 209 13.56 -14.15 6.67
CA THR A 209 14.17 -15.47 6.74
C THR A 209 13.88 -16.10 8.08
N LEU A 210 14.01 -17.41 8.19
CA LEU A 210 13.79 -18.07 9.48
C LEU A 210 14.76 -17.55 10.55
N GLY A 211 15.99 -17.20 10.16
CA GLY A 211 16.98 -16.59 11.06
C GLY A 211 16.54 -15.21 11.54
N GLU A 212 16.03 -14.36 10.67
CA GLU A 212 15.48 -13.05 11.03
C GLU A 212 14.27 -13.17 11.96
N LEU A 213 13.36 -14.13 11.72
CA LEU A 213 12.24 -14.40 12.63
C LEU A 213 12.73 -14.82 14.02
N PHE A 214 13.72 -15.72 14.09
CA PHE A 214 14.31 -16.12 15.37
C PHE A 214 14.97 -14.93 16.06
N ASN A 215 15.68 -14.08 15.33
CA ASN A 215 16.28 -12.85 15.86
C ASN A 215 15.22 -11.89 16.42
N GLN A 216 14.08 -11.71 15.75
CA GLN A 216 13.00 -10.84 16.19
C GLN A 216 12.38 -11.30 17.52
N ILE A 217 12.24 -12.61 17.73
CA ILE A 217 11.72 -13.17 18.99
C ILE A 217 12.82 -13.36 20.05
N GLY A 218 14.06 -12.93 19.77
CA GLY A 218 15.16 -12.99 20.70
C GLY A 218 15.76 -14.39 20.89
N MET A 219 15.48 -15.35 19.98
CA MET A 219 16.13 -16.67 20.03
C MET A 219 17.62 -16.53 19.70
N ARG A 220 18.48 -17.09 20.54
CA ARG A 220 19.95 -17.01 20.42
C ARG A 220 20.60 -18.34 20.78
N ALA A 221 21.73 -18.63 20.12
CA ALA A 221 22.65 -19.61 20.64
C ALA A 221 23.45 -19.00 21.82
N GLY A 222 23.80 -19.83 22.78
CA GLY A 222 24.54 -19.41 23.98
C GLY A 222 25.02 -20.61 24.77
N THR A 223 25.33 -20.41 26.05
CA THR A 223 25.75 -21.48 26.94
C THR A 223 24.96 -21.47 28.24
N ARG A 224 24.72 -22.65 28.80
CA ARG A 224 24.22 -22.81 30.16
C ARG A 224 25.08 -23.81 30.90
N HIS A 225 25.65 -23.41 32.05
CA HIS A 225 26.62 -24.20 32.81
C HIS A 225 27.86 -24.66 32.00
N GLY A 226 28.25 -23.86 31.00
CA GLY A 226 29.37 -24.22 30.10
C GLY A 226 29.00 -25.18 28.98
N GLU A 227 27.75 -25.63 28.89
CA GLU A 227 27.23 -26.45 27.77
C GLU A 227 26.48 -25.60 26.79
N PHE A 228 26.43 -26.04 25.51
CA PHE A 228 25.64 -25.38 24.48
C PHE A 228 24.16 -25.32 24.88
N ALA A 229 23.53 -24.18 24.62
CA ALA A 229 22.10 -23.99 24.81
C ALA A 229 21.54 -23.03 23.77
N MET A 230 20.33 -23.31 23.30
CA MET A 230 19.51 -22.29 22.61
C MET A 230 18.62 -21.58 23.62
N THR A 231 18.45 -20.27 23.46
CA THR A 231 17.72 -19.44 24.43
C THR A 231 16.60 -18.66 23.76
N ILE A 232 15.54 -18.40 24.52
CA ILE A 232 14.48 -17.46 24.14
C ILE A 232 14.00 -16.70 25.38
N PRO A 233 14.08 -15.34 25.38
CA PRO A 233 13.54 -14.54 26.48
C PRO A 233 12.03 -14.48 26.41
N VAL A 234 11.38 -14.49 27.58
CA VAL A 234 9.93 -14.28 27.66
C VAL A 234 9.62 -12.81 27.45
N SER A 235 8.86 -12.51 26.41
CA SER A 235 8.45 -11.15 26.04
C SER A 235 6.96 -11.16 25.61
N PRO A 236 6.30 -10.00 25.54
CA PRO A 236 4.91 -9.91 25.10
C PRO A 236 4.64 -10.52 23.72
N GLN A 237 5.66 -10.62 22.85
CA GLN A 237 5.54 -11.16 21.49
C GLN A 237 5.52 -12.69 21.43
N VAL A 238 6.00 -13.38 22.48
CA VAL A 238 6.20 -14.83 22.51
C VAL A 238 5.32 -15.57 23.49
N VAL A 239 4.42 -14.86 24.19
CA VAL A 239 3.52 -15.46 25.18
C VAL A 239 2.17 -15.85 24.58
N ASN A 240 1.57 -16.89 25.14
CA ASN A 240 0.22 -17.33 24.82
C ASN A 240 -0.84 -16.50 25.57
N THR A 241 -2.12 -16.84 25.38
CA THR A 241 -3.26 -16.16 26.02
C THR A 241 -3.27 -16.25 27.56
N SER A 242 -2.48 -17.15 28.14
CA SER A 242 -2.29 -17.30 29.60
C SER A 242 -1.07 -16.54 30.13
N GLY A 243 -0.36 -15.77 29.28
CA GLY A 243 0.82 -15.00 29.64
C GLY A 243 2.08 -15.85 29.85
N ALA A 244 2.11 -17.10 29.40
CA ALA A 244 3.27 -17.97 29.45
C ALA A 244 3.88 -18.13 28.05
N LEU A 245 5.20 -18.43 27.99
CA LEU A 245 5.89 -18.73 26.72
C LEU A 245 5.09 -19.77 25.92
N GLN A 246 4.84 -19.46 24.66
CA GLN A 246 3.99 -20.26 23.78
C GLN A 246 4.61 -21.65 23.57
N GLY A 247 3.82 -22.72 23.78
CA GLY A 247 4.31 -24.10 23.73
C GLY A 247 4.90 -24.52 22.39
N GLY A 248 4.37 -23.98 21.27
CA GLY A 248 4.94 -24.20 19.94
C GLY A 248 6.32 -23.58 19.78
N LEU A 249 6.59 -22.41 20.40
CA LEU A 249 7.92 -21.80 20.41
C LEU A 249 8.93 -22.61 21.26
N ILE A 250 8.46 -23.24 22.35
CA ILE A 250 9.29 -24.17 23.12
C ILE A 250 9.64 -25.39 22.26
N ALA A 251 8.70 -25.93 21.49
CA ALA A 251 8.96 -27.03 20.56
C ALA A 251 9.94 -26.63 19.44
N THR A 252 9.81 -25.42 18.90
CA THR A 252 10.75 -24.85 17.92
C THR A 252 12.15 -24.70 18.55
N LEU A 253 12.23 -24.18 19.79
CA LEU A 253 13.49 -24.02 20.50
C LEU A 253 14.19 -25.38 20.70
N VAL A 254 13.44 -26.43 21.03
CA VAL A 254 13.95 -27.81 21.15
C VAL A 254 14.50 -28.32 19.83
N ASP A 255 13.74 -28.18 18.74
CA ASP A 255 14.14 -28.64 17.41
C ASP A 255 15.41 -27.95 16.91
N VAL A 256 15.45 -26.63 17.04
CA VAL A 256 16.59 -25.81 16.65
C VAL A 256 17.83 -26.13 17.52
N ALA A 257 17.66 -26.29 18.83
CA ALA A 257 18.75 -26.66 19.74
C ALA A 257 19.35 -28.03 19.39
N GLY A 258 18.51 -29.02 19.16
CA GLY A 258 18.94 -30.36 18.75
C GLY A 258 19.60 -30.35 17.38
N GLY A 259 19.02 -29.61 16.43
CA GLY A 259 19.54 -29.45 15.09
C GLY A 259 20.94 -28.83 15.10
N GLN A 260 21.11 -27.69 15.74
CA GLN A 260 22.39 -26.99 15.81
C GLN A 260 23.46 -27.80 16.55
N PHE A 261 23.12 -28.37 17.70
CA PHE A 261 24.02 -29.23 18.45
C PHE A 261 24.42 -30.47 17.66
N GLY A 262 23.53 -31.03 16.86
CA GLY A 262 23.80 -32.23 16.08
C GLY A 262 24.76 -32.02 14.91
N LEU A 263 24.91 -30.78 14.40
CA LEU A 263 25.85 -30.48 13.29
C LEU A 263 27.29 -30.88 13.62
N ASP A 264 27.73 -30.71 14.85
CA ASP A 264 29.09 -31.05 15.31
C ASP A 264 29.37 -32.56 15.27
N TYR A 265 28.33 -33.36 15.12
CA TYR A 265 28.41 -34.83 15.13
C TYR A 265 28.23 -35.44 13.73
N LEU A 266 27.93 -34.63 12.72
CA LEU A 266 27.78 -35.12 11.34
C LEU A 266 29.13 -35.49 10.74
N GLN A 267 29.10 -36.46 9.81
CA GLN A 267 30.25 -36.83 8.96
C GLN A 267 30.15 -36.07 7.63
N ASP A 268 31.27 -35.85 6.99
CA ASP A 268 31.30 -35.26 5.64
C ASP A 268 30.38 -35.99 4.67
N GLY A 269 29.66 -35.26 3.88
CA GLY A 269 28.70 -35.83 2.91
C GLY A 269 27.40 -36.34 3.53
N THR A 270 27.15 -36.02 4.80
CA THR A 270 25.85 -36.29 5.47
C THR A 270 25.14 -35.05 5.96
N THR A 271 23.84 -35.12 6.00
CA THR A 271 22.95 -34.12 6.62
C THR A 271 22.00 -34.83 7.55
N MET A 272 21.21 -34.08 8.30
CA MET A 272 20.18 -34.65 9.16
C MET A 272 18.87 -33.91 9.02
N THR A 273 17.78 -34.61 9.31
CA THR A 273 16.44 -34.06 9.38
C THR A 273 15.72 -34.60 10.61
N THR A 274 14.87 -33.79 11.22
CA THR A 274 14.05 -34.18 12.35
C THR A 274 13.08 -35.26 11.92
N ALA A 275 13.15 -36.43 12.54
CA ALA A 275 12.28 -37.56 12.25
C ALA A 275 11.16 -37.69 13.27
N ASP A 276 11.43 -37.37 14.52
CA ASP A 276 10.46 -37.43 15.62
C ASP A 276 10.87 -36.46 16.72
N LEU A 277 9.89 -35.79 17.30
CA LEU A 277 10.06 -34.91 18.45
C LEU A 277 8.95 -35.17 19.45
N ASN A 278 9.32 -35.60 20.65
CA ASN A 278 8.41 -35.81 21.75
C ASN A 278 8.77 -34.89 22.90
N ILE A 279 7.84 -34.01 23.31
CA ILE A 279 8.05 -33.05 24.38
C ILE A 279 7.03 -33.20 25.48
N ARG A 280 7.48 -33.03 26.72
CA ARG A 280 6.64 -33.01 27.92
C ARG A 280 6.80 -31.66 28.62
N TYR A 281 5.72 -30.92 28.65
CA TYR A 281 5.65 -29.62 29.36
C TYR A 281 5.32 -29.92 30.83
N LEU A 282 6.16 -29.36 31.71
CA LEU A 282 6.07 -29.62 33.16
C LEU A 282 5.52 -28.40 33.90
N ARG A 283 5.96 -27.19 33.49
CA ARG A 283 5.59 -25.91 34.10
C ARG A 283 5.49 -24.81 33.05
N PRO A 284 4.61 -23.82 33.21
CA PRO A 284 4.60 -22.62 32.38
C PRO A 284 5.83 -21.72 32.71
N ILE A 285 6.37 -21.01 31.72
CA ILE A 285 7.41 -20.00 31.87
C ILE A 285 6.74 -18.64 31.61
N ARG A 286 6.71 -17.75 32.60
CA ARG A 286 6.05 -16.44 32.49
C ARG A 286 7.03 -15.28 32.47
N GLN A 287 8.22 -15.46 32.96
CA GLN A 287 9.27 -14.43 33.04
C GLN A 287 10.65 -15.07 32.80
N GLY A 288 11.69 -14.23 32.65
CA GLY A 288 13.06 -14.70 32.47
C GLY A 288 13.33 -15.25 31.08
N THR A 289 14.19 -16.25 30.99
CA THR A 289 14.66 -16.86 29.75
C THR A 289 14.49 -18.39 29.81
N ALA A 290 14.04 -18.97 28.70
CA ALA A 290 14.07 -20.42 28.48
C ALA A 290 15.37 -20.83 27.82
N TYR A 291 15.99 -21.91 28.31
CA TYR A 291 17.25 -22.48 27.83
C TYR A 291 17.02 -23.93 27.42
N ALA A 292 17.13 -24.26 26.16
CA ALA A 292 17.11 -25.64 25.69
C ALA A 292 18.55 -26.19 25.62
N VAL A 293 18.83 -27.13 26.50
CA VAL A 293 20.17 -27.74 26.67
C VAL A 293 20.16 -29.16 26.11
N PRO A 294 20.75 -29.39 24.91
CA PRO A 294 20.77 -30.70 24.29
C PRO A 294 21.86 -31.61 24.86
N ARG A 295 21.54 -32.90 24.96
CA ARG A 295 22.47 -33.93 25.37
C ARG A 295 22.35 -35.12 24.42
N MET A 296 23.48 -35.61 23.86
CA MET A 296 23.50 -36.77 22.98
C MET A 296 23.24 -38.05 23.80
N LEU A 297 22.15 -38.77 23.51
CA LEU A 297 21.89 -40.08 24.07
C LEU A 297 22.49 -41.18 23.20
N ARG A 298 22.38 -41.07 21.87
CA ARG A 298 22.90 -42.07 20.94
C ARG A 298 23.31 -41.41 19.62
N LYS A 299 24.54 -41.63 19.20
CA LYS A 299 25.04 -41.31 17.87
C LYS A 299 25.15 -42.59 17.03
N GLY A 300 24.32 -42.72 15.99
CA GLY A 300 24.35 -43.82 15.03
C GLY A 300 24.61 -43.30 13.62
N ARG A 301 24.91 -44.21 12.69
CA ARG A 301 25.15 -43.86 11.28
C ARG A 301 23.89 -43.38 10.54
N ARG A 302 22.70 -43.80 10.98
CA ARG A 302 21.42 -43.50 10.34
C ARG A 302 20.47 -42.65 11.21
N ALA A 303 20.79 -42.50 12.48
CA ALA A 303 19.99 -41.73 13.40
C ALA A 303 20.80 -41.22 14.58
N MET A 304 20.45 -40.03 15.07
CA MET A 304 20.93 -39.48 16.34
C MET A 304 19.73 -39.29 17.24
N VAL A 305 19.90 -39.67 18.50
CA VAL A 305 18.87 -39.49 19.54
C VAL A 305 19.40 -38.56 20.61
N MET A 306 18.68 -37.51 20.90
CA MET A 306 19.06 -36.51 21.87
C MET A 306 17.95 -36.32 22.90
N GLN A 307 18.35 -36.08 24.13
CA GLN A 307 17.47 -35.48 25.13
C GLN A 307 17.77 -33.99 25.20
N ILE A 308 16.71 -33.21 25.33
CA ILE A 308 16.81 -31.76 25.46
C ILE A 308 15.99 -31.33 26.66
N ASP A 309 16.68 -30.82 27.66
CA ASP A 309 16.03 -30.29 28.87
C ASP A 309 15.85 -28.79 28.71
N ILE A 310 14.64 -28.30 29.00
CA ILE A 310 14.30 -26.90 28.93
C ILE A 310 14.29 -26.35 30.36
N LEU A 311 15.26 -25.49 30.64
CA LEU A 311 15.44 -24.83 31.92
C LEU A 311 14.89 -23.39 31.84
N SER A 312 14.45 -22.86 32.97
CA SER A 312 14.08 -21.44 33.12
C SER A 312 14.83 -20.83 34.31
N ASP A 313 15.17 -19.55 34.19
CA ASP A 313 15.74 -18.75 35.27
C ASP A 313 14.70 -17.80 35.90
N GLU A 314 13.42 -18.15 35.84
CA GLU A 314 12.34 -17.41 36.46
C GLU A 314 12.57 -17.29 37.98
N GLU A 315 12.47 -16.04 38.51
CA GLU A 315 12.68 -15.73 39.94
C GLU A 315 14.11 -16.00 40.50
N GLY A 316 15.10 -16.22 39.62
CA GLY A 316 16.50 -16.47 40.03
C GLY A 316 16.78 -17.93 40.39
N ASP A 317 15.78 -18.80 40.43
CA ASP A 317 15.93 -20.24 40.63
C ASP A 317 15.87 -20.98 39.29
N GLU A 318 16.81 -21.87 39.06
CA GLU A 318 16.76 -22.72 37.86
C GLU A 318 15.76 -23.83 38.05
N ALA A 319 14.82 -23.91 37.10
CA ALA A 319 13.79 -24.95 37.12
C ALA A 319 13.72 -25.68 35.78
N LEU A 320 13.56 -27.02 35.84
CA LEU A 320 13.20 -27.82 34.68
C LEU A 320 11.72 -27.56 34.35
N VAL A 321 11.46 -27.00 33.17
CA VAL A 321 10.11 -26.57 32.75
C VAL A 321 9.54 -27.43 31.63
N ALA A 322 10.39 -28.07 30.85
CA ALA A 322 10.01 -29.10 29.88
C ALA A 322 11.19 -30.05 29.66
N THR A 323 10.91 -31.24 29.15
CA THR A 323 11.93 -32.17 28.66
C THR A 323 11.49 -32.78 27.33
N ALA A 324 12.41 -33.03 26.44
CA ALA A 324 12.13 -33.55 25.12
C ALA A 324 13.10 -34.67 24.71
N THR A 325 12.62 -35.59 23.89
CA THR A 325 13.45 -36.50 23.13
C THR A 325 13.28 -36.19 21.66
N VAL A 326 14.38 -35.99 20.95
CA VAL A 326 14.40 -35.71 19.52
C VAL A 326 15.20 -36.78 18.81
N ASN A 327 14.63 -37.33 17.74
CA ASN A 327 15.30 -38.24 16.82
C ASN A 327 15.58 -37.53 15.51
N PHE A 328 16.83 -37.51 15.07
CA PHE A 328 17.24 -37.04 13.76
C PHE A 328 17.61 -38.21 12.88
N ALA A 329 17.05 -38.27 11.68
CA ALA A 329 17.51 -39.19 10.62
C ALA A 329 18.75 -38.59 9.96
N VAL A 330 19.83 -39.37 9.90
CA VAL A 330 21.05 -39.02 9.17
C VAL A 330 20.95 -39.57 7.75
N ILE A 331 21.02 -38.71 6.77
CA ILE A 331 20.87 -39.02 5.35
C ILE A 331 22.07 -38.53 4.54
N ASN A 332 22.31 -39.10 3.36
CA ASN A 332 23.33 -38.57 2.46
C ASN A 332 22.90 -37.22 1.90
N GLY A 333 23.79 -36.26 1.89
CA GLY A 333 23.55 -34.91 1.42
C GLY A 333 24.72 -33.99 1.72
N ALA A 334 24.67 -32.76 1.24
CA ALA A 334 25.63 -31.74 1.63
C ALA A 334 25.48 -31.44 3.12
N THR A 335 26.59 -31.31 3.84
CA THR A 335 26.57 -30.85 5.25
C THR A 335 25.95 -29.47 5.30
N PRO A 336 24.88 -29.24 6.10
CA PRO A 336 24.23 -27.96 6.18
C PRO A 336 25.20 -26.88 6.65
N GLN A 337 25.14 -25.72 6.01
CA GLN A 337 25.75 -24.51 6.52
C GLN A 337 24.63 -23.66 7.12
N LEU A 338 24.85 -23.16 8.33
CA LEU A 338 23.90 -22.22 8.92
C LEU A 338 23.88 -20.94 8.09
N PRO A 339 22.69 -20.37 7.80
CA PRO A 339 22.59 -19.08 7.13
C PRO A 339 23.37 -18.00 7.88
N PRO A 340 23.86 -16.95 7.20
CA PRO A 340 24.61 -15.86 7.85
C PRO A 340 23.81 -15.11 8.92
N ASP A 341 22.50 -15.09 8.79
CA ASP A 341 21.53 -14.47 9.68
C ASP A 341 21.01 -15.42 10.78
N TRP A 342 21.49 -16.67 10.80
CA TRP A 342 21.14 -17.61 11.86
C TRP A 342 21.57 -17.06 13.22
N PRO A 343 20.75 -17.24 14.28
CA PRO A 343 21.05 -16.67 15.57
C PRO A 343 22.49 -16.98 16.02
N PRO A 344 23.34 -15.97 16.18
CA PRO A 344 24.76 -16.19 16.54
C PRO A 344 24.88 -16.81 17.93
N ALA A 345 26.02 -17.46 18.16
CA ALA A 345 26.41 -17.94 19.47
C ALA A 345 26.78 -16.78 20.41
#